data_c4adabecaffb4ac4f5d95ca1c1d412e6
#
_entry.id   c4adabecaffb4ac4f5d95ca1c1d412e6
#
_cell.length_a   1.000
_cell.length_b   1.000
_cell.length_c   1.000
_cell.angle_alpha   90.00
_cell.angle_beta   90.00
_cell.angle_gamma   90.00
#
_symmetry.space_group_name_H-M   'P 1'
#
loop_
_entity.id
_entity.type
_entity.pdbx_description
1 polymer ?
#
loop_
_entity_poly.entity_id
_entity_poly.type
_entity_poly.pdbx_seq_one_letter_code
_entity_poly.pdbx_strand_id
1 'polypeptide(L)'
;YQAEEFAAAGIPGPFVQDNQSKSTRGVLRGLHFQKEHTQGKLVRVVSGEVFDVAVDCRPNSETFGKWVGVTLSAENKKQFYIPQGFAHGFLVLSEEAEFTYKCTDYYDPAAEGGVKWDDPDVGIVWPAVDGEIRLSAKDGEHRGFKEQTYEFFERW
;
A
#
# COMPACT_ATOMS: atom_id res chain seq x y z
N TYR A 1 -19.40 -0.97 -0.82
CA TYR A 1 -19.06 0.18 0.04
C TYR A 1 -20.32 0.93 0.44
N GLN A 2 -20.43 1.23 1.72
CA GLN A 2 -21.49 2.06 2.27
C GLN A 2 -20.84 3.00 3.32
N ALA A 3 -20.94 4.31 3.08
CA ALA A 3 -20.16 5.31 3.80
C ALA A 3 -20.38 5.30 5.32
N GLU A 4 -21.64 5.18 5.76
CA GLU A 4 -21.98 5.21 7.18
C GLU A 4 -21.49 3.97 7.93
N GLU A 5 -21.64 2.79 7.31
CA GLU A 5 -21.16 1.54 7.90
C GLU A 5 -19.63 1.51 8.00
N PHE A 6 -18.94 1.99 6.97
CA PHE A 6 -17.47 2.03 6.95
C PHE A 6 -16.94 3.08 7.92
N ALA A 7 -17.59 4.23 8.02
CA ALA A 7 -17.22 5.25 9.01
C ALA A 7 -17.40 4.72 10.44
N ALA A 8 -18.49 4.01 10.71
CA ALA A 8 -18.72 3.37 12.01
C ALA A 8 -17.66 2.29 12.34
N ALA A 9 -17.09 1.65 11.31
CA ALA A 9 -16.01 0.69 11.46
C ALA A 9 -14.62 1.34 11.56
N GLY A 10 -14.52 2.66 11.62
CA GLY A 10 -13.24 3.37 11.73
C GLY A 10 -12.58 3.67 10.39
N ILE A 11 -13.31 3.58 9.29
CA ILE A 11 -12.84 3.89 7.93
C ILE A 11 -13.56 5.14 7.45
N PRO A 12 -13.09 6.34 7.85
CA PRO A 12 -13.75 7.58 7.48
C PRO A 12 -13.42 7.96 6.03
N GLY A 13 -14.45 8.26 5.28
CA GLY A 13 -14.29 8.95 4.00
C GLY A 13 -14.06 10.45 4.19
N PRO A 14 -14.30 11.26 3.17
CA PRO A 14 -14.78 10.81 1.87
C PRO A 14 -13.69 10.17 1.02
N PHE A 15 -14.07 9.29 0.11
CA PHE A 15 -13.20 8.81 -0.96
C PHE A 15 -13.52 9.58 -2.25
N VAL A 16 -12.49 10.06 -2.91
CA VAL A 16 -12.61 10.98 -4.06
C VAL A 16 -12.08 10.41 -5.37
N GLN A 17 -11.40 9.26 -5.30
CA GLN A 17 -10.80 8.62 -6.45
C GLN A 17 -10.86 7.10 -6.32
N ASP A 18 -11.21 6.42 -7.41
CA ASP A 18 -11.10 4.97 -7.56
C ASP A 18 -9.98 4.65 -8.56
N ASN A 19 -9.25 3.57 -8.28
CA ASN A 19 -8.24 3.03 -9.18
C ASN A 19 -8.46 1.54 -9.37
N GLN A 20 -8.10 1.05 -10.55
CA GLN A 20 -8.11 -0.38 -10.86
C GLN A 20 -6.88 -0.71 -11.71
N SER A 21 -6.22 -1.80 -11.38
CA SER A 21 -5.07 -2.28 -12.13
C SER A 21 -5.08 -3.80 -12.22
N LYS A 22 -4.45 -4.32 -13.26
CA LYS A 22 -4.23 -5.76 -13.45
C LYS A 22 -2.73 -6.01 -13.57
N SER A 23 -2.27 -7.05 -12.90
CA SER A 23 -0.86 -7.44 -12.89
C SER A 23 -0.71 -8.95 -12.89
N THR A 24 0.46 -9.43 -13.27
CA THR A 24 0.78 -10.86 -13.35
C THR A 24 1.61 -11.31 -12.15
N ARG A 25 1.70 -12.64 -11.95
CA ARG A 25 2.44 -13.25 -10.84
C ARG A 25 3.87 -12.71 -10.75
N GLY A 26 4.29 -12.39 -9.52
CA GLY A 26 5.62 -11.88 -9.23
C GLY A 26 5.78 -10.38 -9.39
N VAL A 27 4.80 -9.67 -9.96
CA VAL A 27 4.84 -8.21 -9.98
C VAL A 27 4.66 -7.68 -8.57
N LEU A 28 5.61 -6.88 -8.12
CA LEU A 28 5.57 -6.13 -6.88
C LEU A 28 5.51 -4.64 -7.20
N ARG A 29 4.54 -3.95 -6.61
CA ARG A 29 4.39 -2.50 -6.73
C ARG A 29 4.49 -1.87 -5.35
N GLY A 30 5.30 -0.84 -5.20
CA GLY A 30 5.44 -0.13 -3.93
C GLY A 30 6.90 0.04 -3.49
N LEU A 31 7.11 0.39 -2.29
CA LEU A 31 6.11 0.88 -1.31
C LEU A 31 5.89 2.37 -1.52
N HIS A 32 4.68 2.78 -1.82
CA HIS A 32 4.36 4.15 -2.23
C HIS A 32 3.68 4.96 -1.12
N PHE A 33 3.94 6.27 -1.11
CA PHE A 33 3.16 7.26 -0.37
C PHE A 33 3.14 8.58 -1.16
N GLN A 34 2.27 9.50 -0.75
CA GLN A 34 2.30 10.90 -1.19
C GLN A 34 2.62 11.80 0.00
N LYS A 35 3.60 12.68 -0.19
CA LYS A 35 4.05 13.64 0.84
C LYS A 35 3.04 14.74 1.06
N GLU A 36 2.46 15.22 -0.03
CA GLU A 36 1.31 16.13 -0.07
C GLU A 36 0.13 15.38 -0.66
N HIS A 37 -1.09 15.83 -0.44
CA HIS A 37 -2.29 15.10 -0.84
C HIS A 37 -2.27 13.64 -0.34
N THR A 38 -1.86 13.49 0.91
CA THR A 38 -1.66 12.18 1.53
C THR A 38 -2.94 11.35 1.49
N GLN A 39 -2.83 10.16 0.91
CA GLN A 39 -3.97 9.30 0.64
C GLN A 39 -4.15 8.23 1.71
N GLY A 40 -5.35 8.15 2.30
CA GLY A 40 -5.87 6.92 2.88
C GLY A 40 -6.41 6.06 1.75
N LYS A 41 -6.23 4.76 1.82
CA LYS A 41 -6.61 3.83 0.76
C LYS A 41 -7.44 2.68 1.30
N LEU A 42 -8.55 2.39 0.65
CA LEU A 42 -9.35 1.19 0.91
C LEU A 42 -9.17 0.24 -0.27
N VAL A 43 -8.47 -0.85 -0.05
CA VAL A 43 -8.02 -1.75 -1.10
C VAL A 43 -8.72 -3.10 -1.05
N ARG A 44 -8.94 -3.70 -2.21
CA ARG A 44 -9.44 -5.07 -2.36
C ARG A 44 -9.02 -5.69 -3.68
N VAL A 45 -9.06 -7.00 -3.73
CA VAL A 45 -8.79 -7.78 -4.94
C VAL A 45 -10.12 -8.34 -5.46
N VAL A 46 -10.42 -8.07 -6.72
CA VAL A 46 -11.67 -8.55 -7.37
C VAL A 46 -11.43 -9.79 -8.23
N SER A 47 -10.18 -10.08 -8.57
CA SER A 47 -9.77 -11.31 -9.28
C SER A 47 -8.35 -11.68 -8.85
N GLY A 48 -8.11 -12.94 -8.54
CA GLY A 48 -6.82 -13.44 -8.12
C GLY A 48 -6.49 -13.18 -6.65
N GLU A 49 -5.19 -13.09 -6.35
CA GLU A 49 -4.68 -13.00 -4.98
C GLU A 49 -3.40 -12.16 -4.94
N VAL A 50 -3.28 -11.31 -3.92
CA VAL A 50 -2.09 -10.52 -3.63
C VAL A 50 -1.73 -10.60 -2.15
N PHE A 51 -0.45 -10.40 -1.84
CA PHE A 51 0.00 -10.06 -0.48
C PHE A 51 0.16 -8.55 -0.40
N ASP A 52 -0.66 -7.90 0.41
CA ASP A 52 -0.71 -6.45 0.53
C ASP A 52 -0.02 -6.00 1.82
N VAL A 53 0.82 -4.98 1.73
CA VAL A 53 1.69 -4.53 2.82
C VAL A 53 1.52 -3.04 3.06
N ALA A 54 1.40 -2.69 4.34
CA ALA A 54 1.42 -1.31 4.81
C ALA A 54 2.55 -1.13 5.83
N VAL A 55 3.33 -0.06 5.68
CA VAL A 55 4.42 0.32 6.60
C VAL A 55 4.09 1.65 7.23
N ASP A 56 4.11 1.72 8.55
CA ASP A 56 3.85 2.97 9.27
C ASP A 56 5.04 3.92 9.13
N CYS A 57 4.81 5.04 8.43
CA CYS A 57 5.81 6.09 8.22
C CYS A 57 5.53 7.36 9.04
N ARG A 58 4.62 7.29 10.02
CA ARG A 58 4.30 8.43 10.89
C ARG A 58 5.33 8.55 12.01
N PRO A 59 6.15 9.61 12.05
CA PRO A 59 7.29 9.68 12.97
C PRO A 59 6.90 9.71 14.45
N ASN A 60 5.68 10.16 14.78
CA ASN A 60 5.19 10.22 16.15
C ASN A 60 4.36 8.98 16.57
N SER A 61 4.25 7.98 15.70
CA SER A 61 3.50 6.76 15.98
C SER A 61 4.33 5.76 16.79
N GLU A 62 3.67 5.07 17.71
CA GLU A 62 4.28 3.95 18.46
C GLU A 62 4.68 2.78 17.56
N THR A 63 4.08 2.70 16.37
CA THR A 63 4.36 1.65 15.37
C THR A 63 5.22 2.15 14.21
N PHE A 64 5.86 3.33 14.34
CA PHE A 64 6.75 3.87 13.33
C PHE A 64 7.79 2.84 12.86
N GLY A 65 7.85 2.60 11.55
CA GLY A 65 8.75 1.62 10.93
C GLY A 65 8.26 0.17 10.96
N LYS A 66 7.14 -0.10 11.61
CA LYS A 66 6.55 -1.45 11.63
C LYS A 66 5.64 -1.67 10.42
N TRP A 67 5.52 -2.92 10.01
CA TRP A 67 4.70 -3.29 8.87
C TRP A 67 3.62 -4.30 9.23
N VAL A 68 2.56 -4.31 8.43
CA VAL A 68 1.49 -5.32 8.45
C VAL A 68 1.29 -5.85 7.04
N GLY A 69 1.16 -7.16 6.91
CA GLY A 69 0.86 -7.82 5.64
C GLY A 69 -0.42 -8.63 5.73
N VAL A 70 -1.22 -8.57 4.69
CA VAL A 70 -2.50 -9.26 4.58
C VAL A 70 -2.63 -9.89 3.18
N THR A 71 -3.06 -11.15 3.13
CA THR A 71 -3.46 -11.76 1.87
C THR A 71 -4.87 -11.31 1.50
N LEU A 72 -5.01 -10.69 0.34
CA LEU A 72 -6.28 -10.26 -0.24
C LEU A 72 -6.57 -11.08 -1.47
N SER A 73 -7.77 -11.62 -1.57
CA SER A 73 -8.20 -12.41 -2.74
C SER A 73 -9.66 -12.17 -3.09
N ALA A 74 -10.03 -12.52 -4.32
CA ALA A 74 -11.42 -12.54 -4.75
C ALA A 74 -12.25 -13.52 -3.90
N GLU A 75 -11.65 -14.62 -3.42
CA GLU A 75 -12.31 -15.63 -2.60
C GLU A 75 -12.52 -15.17 -1.17
N ASN A 76 -11.50 -14.61 -0.51
CA ASN A 76 -11.62 -14.20 0.90
C ASN A 76 -12.39 -12.90 1.08
N LYS A 77 -12.52 -12.10 0.02
CA LYS A 77 -13.27 -10.84 -0.01
C LYS A 77 -12.85 -9.83 1.05
N LYS A 78 -11.65 -9.96 1.58
CA LYS A 78 -11.10 -9.00 2.55
C LYS A 78 -10.85 -7.68 1.87
N GLN A 79 -11.11 -6.62 2.62
CA GLN A 79 -10.70 -5.27 2.28
C GLN A 79 -9.70 -4.79 3.33
N PHE A 80 -8.74 -3.99 2.90
CA PHE A 80 -7.68 -3.49 3.77
C PHE A 80 -7.66 -1.97 3.71
N TYR A 81 -7.83 -1.33 4.86
CA TYR A 81 -7.73 0.12 4.96
C TYR A 81 -6.31 0.51 5.40
N ILE A 82 -5.69 1.36 4.60
CA ILE A 82 -4.35 1.88 4.83
C ILE A 82 -4.51 3.37 5.11
N PRO A 83 -4.33 3.81 6.36
CA PRO A 83 -4.47 5.23 6.72
C PRO A 83 -3.42 6.12 6.05
N GLN A 84 -3.66 7.42 6.10
CA GLN A 84 -2.65 8.41 5.74
C GLN A 84 -1.39 8.21 6.60
N GLY A 85 -0.23 8.46 6.00
CA GLY A 85 1.05 8.31 6.69
C GLY A 85 1.67 6.92 6.61
N PHE A 86 1.06 6.00 5.85
CA PHE A 86 1.61 4.68 5.58
C PHE A 86 2.17 4.60 4.16
N ALA A 87 3.27 3.87 3.99
CA ALA A 87 3.71 3.40 2.68
C ALA A 87 2.98 2.10 2.35
N HIS A 88 2.62 1.92 1.09
CA HIS A 88 1.78 0.82 0.64
C HIS A 88 2.36 0.12 -0.59
N GLY A 89 2.27 -1.20 -0.61
CA GLY A 89 2.64 -2.00 -1.76
C GLY A 89 2.01 -3.38 -1.73
N PHE A 90 2.14 -4.11 -2.81
CA PHE A 90 1.62 -5.47 -2.91
C PHE A 90 2.44 -6.34 -3.86
N LEU A 91 2.37 -7.65 -3.62
CA LEU A 91 2.98 -8.70 -4.44
C LEU A 91 1.86 -9.60 -4.99
N VAL A 92 1.83 -9.79 -6.31
CA VAL A 92 0.86 -10.67 -6.97
C VAL A 92 1.26 -12.13 -6.79
N LEU A 93 0.38 -12.91 -6.18
CA LEU A 93 0.62 -14.33 -5.86
C LEU A 93 -0.01 -15.28 -6.88
N SER A 94 -1.13 -14.93 -7.48
CA SER A 94 -1.82 -15.71 -8.52
C SER A 94 -1.26 -15.41 -9.90
N GLU A 95 -1.67 -16.20 -10.91
CA GLU A 95 -1.23 -15.98 -12.30
C GLU A 95 -1.52 -14.55 -12.76
N GLU A 96 -2.72 -14.04 -12.44
CA GLU A 96 -3.12 -12.65 -12.62
C GLU A 96 -3.89 -12.18 -11.39
N ALA A 97 -3.87 -10.88 -11.12
CA ALA A 97 -4.72 -10.26 -10.11
C ALA A 97 -5.24 -8.91 -10.59
N GLU A 98 -6.51 -8.66 -10.34
CA GLU A 98 -7.13 -7.35 -10.48
C GLU A 98 -7.34 -6.73 -9.11
N PHE A 99 -6.82 -5.56 -8.93
CA PHE A 99 -6.72 -4.84 -7.68
C PHE A 99 -7.45 -3.50 -7.83
N THR A 100 -8.35 -3.21 -6.90
CA THR A 100 -9.08 -1.94 -6.87
C THR A 100 -8.86 -1.25 -5.53
N TYR A 101 -8.82 0.08 -5.55
CA TYR A 101 -8.74 0.84 -4.31
C TYR A 101 -9.36 2.22 -4.44
N LYS A 102 -9.95 2.66 -3.33
CA LYS A 102 -10.48 4.01 -3.15
C LYS A 102 -9.45 4.85 -2.41
N CYS A 103 -9.32 6.12 -2.80
CA CYS A 103 -8.39 7.07 -2.18
C CYS A 103 -9.12 8.25 -1.59
N THR A 104 -8.66 8.72 -0.43
CA THR A 104 -9.21 9.89 0.25
C THR A 104 -8.75 11.22 -0.35
N ASP A 105 -7.74 11.20 -1.21
CA ASP A 105 -7.26 12.38 -1.94
C ASP A 105 -6.82 11.97 -3.35
N TYR A 106 -6.60 12.95 -4.20
CA TYR A 106 -6.25 12.74 -5.61
C TYR A 106 -4.78 12.33 -5.79
N TYR A 107 -4.53 11.55 -6.84
CA TYR A 107 -3.18 11.20 -7.23
C TYR A 107 -2.40 12.45 -7.67
N ASP A 108 -1.24 12.66 -7.03
CA ASP A 108 -0.30 13.72 -7.35
C ASP A 108 1.09 13.12 -7.58
N PRO A 109 1.49 12.92 -8.84
CA PRO A 109 2.80 12.32 -9.15
C PRO A 109 3.98 13.18 -8.65
N ALA A 110 3.81 14.50 -8.50
CA ALA A 110 4.86 15.38 -7.99
C ALA A 110 5.11 15.18 -6.49
N ALA A 111 4.09 14.72 -5.75
CA ALA A 111 4.18 14.47 -4.30
C ALA A 111 4.59 13.03 -3.97
N GLU A 112 4.75 12.17 -4.97
CA GLU A 112 5.01 10.74 -4.76
C GLU A 112 6.40 10.50 -4.13
N GLY A 113 6.44 9.56 -3.19
CA GLY A 113 7.64 9.03 -2.59
C GLY A 113 7.46 7.56 -2.29
N GLY A 114 8.47 6.95 -1.70
CA GLY A 114 8.39 5.54 -1.39
C GLY A 114 9.51 5.05 -0.48
N VAL A 115 9.35 3.81 -0.06
CA VAL A 115 10.34 3.07 0.72
C VAL A 115 10.76 1.83 -0.08
N LYS A 116 12.02 1.50 -0.01
CA LYS A 116 12.57 0.31 -0.66
C LYS A 116 11.85 -0.95 -0.17
N TRP A 117 11.36 -1.76 -1.10
CA TRP A 117 10.51 -2.93 -0.82
C TRP A 117 11.20 -4.02 0.03
N ASP A 118 12.51 -4.19 -0.11
CA ASP A 118 13.32 -5.19 0.59
C ASP A 118 14.25 -4.56 1.64
N ASP A 119 13.88 -3.41 2.16
CA ASP A 119 14.66 -2.73 3.19
C ASP A 119 14.82 -3.59 4.44
N PRO A 120 16.05 -3.92 4.86
CA PRO A 120 16.29 -4.75 6.05
C PRO A 120 15.88 -4.07 7.36
N ASP A 121 15.82 -2.74 7.41
CA ASP A 121 15.39 -2.00 8.60
C ASP A 121 13.88 -2.12 8.84
N VAL A 122 13.10 -2.30 7.78
CA VAL A 122 11.66 -2.61 7.88
C VAL A 122 11.46 -4.11 8.04
N GLY A 123 12.19 -4.91 7.28
CA GLY A 123 12.20 -6.36 7.42
C GLY A 123 10.93 -7.07 6.97
N ILE A 124 10.27 -6.59 5.90
CA ILE A 124 9.07 -7.24 5.37
C ILE A 124 9.43 -8.66 4.93
N VAL A 125 8.64 -9.63 5.38
CA VAL A 125 8.72 -11.02 4.93
C VAL A 125 7.71 -11.24 3.81
N TRP A 126 8.18 -11.14 2.58
CA TRP A 126 7.36 -11.38 1.40
C TRP A 126 7.15 -12.88 1.18
N PRO A 127 5.95 -13.33 0.80
CA PRO A 127 5.73 -14.71 0.42
C PRO A 127 6.59 -15.11 -0.80
N ALA A 128 6.98 -16.37 -0.86
CA ALA A 128 7.63 -16.91 -2.04
C ALA A 128 6.63 -16.99 -3.21
N VAL A 129 7.10 -16.68 -4.40
CA VAL A 129 6.34 -16.84 -5.64
C VAL A 129 7.15 -17.67 -6.63
N ASP A 130 6.45 -18.38 -7.52
CA ASP A 130 7.11 -19.06 -8.63
C ASP A 130 7.68 -18.03 -9.60
N GLY A 131 8.99 -18.12 -9.84
CA GLY A 131 9.70 -17.16 -10.67
C GLY A 131 10.28 -15.99 -9.88
N GLU A 132 10.63 -14.94 -10.60
CA GLU A 132 11.28 -13.77 -10.02
C GLU A 132 10.27 -12.68 -9.63
N ILE A 133 10.57 -11.95 -8.55
CA ILE A 133 9.87 -10.71 -8.21
C ILE A 133 10.32 -9.63 -9.21
N ARG A 134 9.35 -8.95 -9.79
CA ARG A 134 9.57 -7.91 -10.80
C ARG A 134 9.00 -6.58 -10.32
N LEU A 135 9.85 -5.56 -10.34
CA LEU A 135 9.49 -4.19 -10.02
C LEU A 135 9.63 -3.30 -11.26
N SER A 136 8.89 -2.18 -11.28
CA SER A 136 9.21 -1.09 -12.20
C SER A 136 10.59 -0.50 -11.85
N ALA A 137 11.25 0.16 -12.82
CA ALA A 137 12.50 0.86 -12.56
C ALA A 137 12.37 1.87 -11.41
N LYS A 138 11.27 2.62 -11.39
CA LYS A 138 10.94 3.60 -10.36
C LYS A 138 10.83 2.97 -8.97
N ASP A 139 10.15 1.84 -8.84
CA ASP A 139 9.99 1.14 -7.56
C ASP A 139 11.30 0.54 -7.05
N GLY A 140 12.19 0.15 -7.95
CA GLY A 140 13.53 -0.32 -7.62
C GLY A 140 14.49 0.77 -7.12
N GLU A 141 14.16 2.04 -7.33
CA GLU A 141 15.00 3.21 -6.98
C GLU A 141 14.61 3.88 -5.67
N HIS A 142 13.59 3.40 -4.95
CA HIS A 142 13.21 3.99 -3.67
C HIS A 142 14.33 3.87 -2.64
N ARG A 143 14.43 4.90 -1.78
CA ARG A 143 15.38 4.93 -0.68
C ARG A 143 14.97 3.98 0.44
N GLY A 144 15.95 3.55 1.23
CA GLY A 144 15.71 2.83 2.47
C GLY A 144 14.94 3.66 3.48
N PHE A 145 14.32 3.00 4.43
CA PHE A 145 13.47 3.63 5.44
C PHE A 145 14.24 4.68 6.27
N LYS A 146 15.45 4.36 6.68
CA LYS A 146 16.31 5.25 7.48
C LYS A 146 17.11 6.28 6.67
N GLU A 147 17.06 6.20 5.34
CA GLU A 147 17.78 7.10 4.43
C GLU A 147 16.97 8.36 4.08
N GLN A 148 15.83 8.56 4.68
CA GLN A 148 14.92 9.67 4.43
C GLN A 148 14.19 10.06 5.71
N THR A 149 13.50 11.21 5.69
CA THR A 149 12.70 11.72 6.80
C THR A 149 11.22 11.72 6.46
N TYR A 150 10.36 11.83 7.47
CA TYR A 150 8.90 11.69 7.34
C TYR A 150 8.14 12.83 8.03
N GLU A 151 8.74 14.01 8.11
CA GLU A 151 8.17 15.21 8.75
C GLU A 151 6.80 15.57 8.18
N PHE A 152 6.59 15.32 6.88
CA PHE A 152 5.31 15.55 6.21
C PHE A 152 4.18 14.67 6.75
N PHE A 153 4.48 13.66 7.56
CA PHE A 153 3.48 12.78 8.20
C PHE A 153 3.30 13.02 9.71
N GLU A 154 3.92 14.04 10.29
CA GLU A 154 3.82 14.31 11.74
C GLU A 154 2.40 14.57 12.23
N ARG A 155 1.53 15.08 11.35
CA ARG A 155 0.13 15.38 11.68
C ARG A 155 -0.81 14.16 11.68
N TRP A 156 -0.36 13.04 11.14
CA TRP A 156 -1.15 11.81 11.03
C TRP A 156 -0.79 10.82 12.12
#